data_1a8bcf703fa184956b207463cc62c2e2
#
_entry.id   1a8bcf703fa184956b207463cc62c2e2
#
_cell.length_a   1.000
_cell.length_b   1.000
_cell.length_c   1.000
_cell.angle_alpha   90.00
_cell.angle_beta   90.00
_cell.angle_gamma   90.00
#
_symmetry.space_group_name_H-M   'P 1'
#
loop_
_entity.id
_entity.type
_entity.pdbx_description
1 polymer ?
#
loop_
_entity_poly.entity_id
_entity_poly.type
_entity_poly.pdbx_seq_one_letter_code
_entity_poly.pdbx_strand_id
1 'polypeptide(L)'
;MQVRHTPSPPRFPFLKNIGFMLTYKCTASCPHCIVHAGPKRRKEMRLDEALDWISQVGSYRNKHILSLGLTGGEPFYDLDRLEAIADHAREKGLFVTTVTNAFWATTKERALSILQRLKGIQLVSLSTDSYHLEQIPLENIRNAIWAAKETGHLCDLTICTENKSDPSSLQLVETLCGSIEPERIKVTVTAPVGRAQSLTGLGNFEMTGTPAGGGCNLAGTPLVFPDGKVIGCTGAFVALPPTHPMVLGDLRQESLETILDRSEGNPYLQAMRLWGPYGFSVILKEHGYGGLLPGQYIRDCPCDACFKIFTDRRLVKGLDKIMRDEEMVKLIAYGRALYLDEPVMAQRLGLPGESLTRPAPGGIP
;
A
#
# COMPACT_ATOMS: atom_id res chain seq x y z
N MET A 1 41.08 9.94 24.01
CA MET A 1 40.58 8.80 23.22
C MET A 1 39.54 9.38 22.27
N GLN A 2 39.92 9.65 21.01
CA GLN A 2 39.00 10.18 20.01
C GLN A 2 38.13 9.02 19.52
N VAL A 3 36.83 9.12 19.78
CA VAL A 3 35.82 8.19 19.20
C VAL A 3 35.86 8.42 17.68
N ARG A 4 36.41 7.47 16.94
CA ARG A 4 36.32 7.46 15.47
C ARG A 4 34.85 7.28 15.11
N HIS A 5 34.20 8.37 14.69
CA HIS A 5 32.93 8.27 14.01
C HIS A 5 33.15 7.47 12.72
N THR A 6 32.78 6.21 12.72
CA THR A 6 32.59 5.46 11.48
C THR A 6 31.49 6.19 10.71
N PRO A 7 31.74 6.62 9.47
CA PRO A 7 30.69 7.25 8.67
C PRO A 7 29.53 6.26 8.53
N SER A 8 28.32 6.72 8.82
CA SER A 8 27.11 5.93 8.57
C SER A 8 27.12 5.48 7.12
N PRO A 9 26.81 4.20 6.81
CA PRO A 9 26.81 3.72 5.44
C PRO A 9 25.88 4.58 4.58
N PRO A 10 26.22 4.80 3.29
CA PRO A 10 25.42 5.63 2.42
C PRO A 10 23.98 5.08 2.39
N ARG A 11 23.02 5.95 2.70
CA ARG A 11 21.60 5.60 2.72
C ARG A 11 21.07 5.74 1.31
N PHE A 12 20.49 4.68 0.79
CA PHE A 12 19.89 4.65 -0.55
C PHE A 12 18.37 4.63 -0.40
N PRO A 13 17.69 5.77 -0.66
CA PRO A 13 16.23 5.84 -0.50
C PRO A 13 15.55 4.90 -1.51
N PHE A 14 14.76 3.96 -1.02
CA PHE A 14 14.00 3.01 -1.85
C PHE A 14 12.52 3.40 -2.01
N LEU A 15 12.04 4.29 -1.15
CA LEU A 15 10.64 4.72 -1.11
C LEU A 15 10.40 5.79 -2.17
N LYS A 16 9.59 5.48 -3.18
CA LYS A 16 9.20 6.42 -4.25
C LYS A 16 7.76 6.89 -4.13
N ASN A 17 6.96 6.24 -3.31
CA ASN A 17 5.53 6.49 -3.17
C ASN A 17 5.17 6.56 -1.69
N ILE A 18 4.19 7.38 -1.35
CA ILE A 18 3.62 7.47 0.00
C ILE A 18 2.10 7.64 -0.09
N GLY A 19 1.37 7.08 0.85
CA GLY A 19 -0.08 7.22 0.96
C GLY A 19 -0.47 8.07 2.17
N PHE A 20 -1.52 8.88 2.03
CA PHE A 20 -2.14 9.62 3.13
C PHE A 20 -3.59 9.19 3.27
N MET A 21 -3.93 8.67 4.45
CA MET A 21 -5.31 8.39 4.83
C MET A 21 -5.94 9.65 5.40
N LEU A 22 -6.69 10.39 4.59
CA LEU A 22 -7.22 11.71 4.98
C LEU A 22 -8.30 11.63 6.05
N THR A 23 -9.12 10.59 6.04
CA THR A 23 -10.29 10.49 6.92
C THR A 23 -10.74 9.05 7.12
N TYR A 24 -11.40 8.75 8.26
CA TYR A 24 -12.18 7.54 8.47
C TYR A 24 -13.66 7.71 8.10
N LYS A 25 -14.08 8.93 7.73
CA LYS A 25 -15.45 9.20 7.29
C LYS A 25 -15.66 8.66 5.88
N CYS A 26 -16.77 7.97 5.67
CA CYS A 26 -17.16 7.40 4.39
C CYS A 26 -18.67 7.45 4.26
N THR A 27 -19.19 7.54 3.05
CA THR A 27 -20.63 7.44 2.77
C THR A 27 -21.14 6.01 2.90
N ALA A 28 -20.24 5.02 2.76
CA ALA A 28 -20.56 3.60 2.80
C ALA A 28 -20.02 2.91 4.05
N SER A 29 -20.63 1.77 4.42
CA SER A 29 -20.21 0.89 5.52
C SER A 29 -19.91 -0.52 5.03
N CYS A 30 -19.09 -0.65 3.97
CA CYS A 30 -18.82 -1.90 3.30
C CYS A 30 -18.29 -2.99 4.26
N PRO A 31 -18.80 -4.24 4.20
CA PRO A 31 -18.34 -5.33 5.06
C PRO A 31 -16.85 -5.64 4.93
N HIS A 32 -16.28 -5.49 3.73
CA HIS A 32 -14.88 -5.76 3.44
C HIS A 32 -13.90 -4.61 3.78
N CYS A 33 -14.37 -3.52 4.41
CA CYS A 33 -13.53 -2.36 4.70
C CYS A 33 -12.41 -2.66 5.70
N ILE A 34 -11.17 -2.53 5.25
CA ILE A 34 -9.97 -2.84 6.06
C ILE A 34 -9.69 -1.82 7.16
N VAL A 35 -10.23 -0.60 7.07
CA VAL A 35 -9.96 0.50 8.02
C VAL A 35 -11.15 0.85 8.92
N HIS A 36 -12.25 0.10 8.87
CA HIS A 36 -13.48 0.39 9.61
C HIS A 36 -14.03 1.81 9.33
N ALA A 37 -13.91 2.30 8.11
CA ALA A 37 -14.49 3.58 7.71
C ALA A 37 -16.04 3.52 7.69
N GLY A 38 -16.70 4.68 7.77
CA GLY A 38 -18.16 4.74 7.71
C GLY A 38 -18.74 6.10 8.06
N PRO A 39 -20.08 6.28 7.90
CA PRO A 39 -20.74 7.59 8.04
C PRO A 39 -20.66 8.19 9.44
N LYS A 40 -20.54 7.34 10.48
CA LYS A 40 -20.45 7.76 11.88
C LYS A 40 -19.02 8.06 12.34
N ARG A 41 -18.02 7.79 11.52
CA ARG A 41 -16.61 8.07 11.86
C ARG A 41 -16.33 9.55 11.72
N ARG A 42 -15.48 10.10 12.62
CA ARG A 42 -15.18 11.54 12.67
C ARG A 42 -13.70 11.86 12.61
N LYS A 43 -12.82 10.85 12.80
CA LYS A 43 -11.38 11.07 12.81
C LYS A 43 -10.90 11.37 11.39
N GLU A 44 -10.25 12.50 11.25
CA GLU A 44 -9.70 12.97 9.98
C GLU A 44 -8.37 13.69 10.21
N MET A 45 -7.55 13.74 9.19
CA MET A 45 -6.27 14.46 9.18
C MET A 45 -6.56 15.97 9.19
N ARG A 46 -5.90 16.73 10.04
CA ARG A 46 -6.02 18.18 10.04
C ARG A 46 -5.40 18.73 8.76
N LEU A 47 -5.99 19.78 8.19
CA LEU A 47 -5.51 20.35 6.93
C LEU A 47 -4.09 20.90 7.07
N ASP A 48 -3.81 21.64 8.16
CA ASP A 48 -2.49 22.20 8.43
C ASP A 48 -1.40 21.12 8.58
N GLU A 49 -1.71 20.01 9.29
CA GLU A 49 -0.81 18.85 9.40
C GLU A 49 -0.59 18.20 8.03
N ALA A 50 -1.64 18.01 7.23
CA ALA A 50 -1.53 17.41 5.90
C ALA A 50 -0.62 18.23 4.98
N LEU A 51 -0.78 19.55 4.94
CA LEU A 51 0.02 20.45 4.11
C LEU A 51 1.50 20.48 4.55
N ASP A 52 1.76 20.50 5.87
CA ASP A 52 3.12 20.42 6.40
C ASP A 52 3.78 19.08 6.03
N TRP A 53 3.13 17.96 6.29
CA TRP A 53 3.67 16.65 5.99
C TRP A 53 3.88 16.43 4.49
N ILE A 54 3.01 16.95 3.62
CA ILE A 54 3.20 16.94 2.16
C ILE A 54 4.42 17.78 1.76
N SER A 55 4.66 18.90 2.43
CA SER A 55 5.87 19.71 2.19
C SER A 55 7.13 18.92 2.55
N GLN A 56 7.12 18.15 3.66
CA GLN A 56 8.19 17.23 4.01
C GLN A 56 8.37 16.11 2.97
N VAL A 57 7.27 15.54 2.45
CA VAL A 57 7.32 14.55 1.34
C VAL A 57 8.00 15.14 0.11
N GLY A 58 7.59 16.33 -0.32
CA GLY A 58 8.10 16.99 -1.53
C GLY A 58 9.56 17.41 -1.43
N SER A 59 10.10 17.58 -0.20
CA SER A 59 11.50 17.94 0.03
C SER A 59 12.40 16.73 0.35
N TYR A 60 11.83 15.57 0.67
CA TYR A 60 12.58 14.39 1.08
C TYR A 60 13.65 14.00 0.06
N ARG A 61 14.91 13.93 0.51
CA ARG A 61 16.06 13.50 -0.30
C ARG A 61 16.06 14.09 -1.72
N ASN A 62 15.91 15.41 -1.83
CA ASN A 62 15.88 16.13 -3.10
C ASN A 62 14.79 15.60 -4.06
N LYS A 63 13.56 15.52 -3.57
CA LYS A 63 12.36 15.08 -4.32
C LYS A 63 12.41 13.60 -4.75
N HIS A 64 12.98 12.76 -3.91
CA HIS A 64 13.07 11.33 -4.19
C HIS A 64 11.69 10.65 -4.23
N ILE A 65 10.72 11.10 -3.41
CA ILE A 65 9.34 10.61 -3.48
C ILE A 65 8.66 11.25 -4.68
N LEU A 66 8.08 10.42 -5.54
CA LEU A 66 7.50 10.82 -6.83
C LEU A 66 5.99 10.92 -6.79
N SER A 67 5.32 10.12 -5.96
CA SER A 67 3.86 10.10 -5.92
C SER A 67 3.30 10.11 -4.51
N LEU A 68 2.11 10.73 -4.40
CA LEU A 68 1.28 10.78 -3.22
C LEU A 68 -0.08 10.16 -3.52
N GLY A 69 -0.43 9.09 -2.78
CA GLY A 69 -1.76 8.48 -2.82
C GLY A 69 -2.67 9.06 -1.75
N LEU A 70 -3.77 9.66 -2.12
CA LEU A 70 -4.79 10.16 -1.20
C LEU A 70 -5.90 9.11 -1.04
N THR A 71 -6.08 8.64 0.19
CA THR A 71 -7.05 7.58 0.51
C THR A 71 -7.77 7.90 1.82
N GLY A 72 -8.59 6.97 2.29
CA GLY A 72 -9.26 7.11 3.59
C GLY A 72 -10.49 6.23 3.67
N GLY A 73 -11.52 6.76 4.34
CA GLY A 73 -12.86 6.29 4.13
C GLY A 73 -13.32 6.68 2.74
N GLU A 74 -13.60 7.98 2.54
CA GLU A 74 -13.90 8.53 1.23
C GLU A 74 -13.35 9.97 1.13
N PRO A 75 -12.26 10.18 0.37
CA PRO A 75 -11.63 11.49 0.25
C PRO A 75 -12.55 12.56 -0.34
N PHE A 76 -13.45 12.20 -1.27
CA PHE A 76 -14.39 13.11 -1.90
C PHE A 76 -15.56 13.55 -0.98
N TYR A 77 -15.56 13.10 0.26
CA TYR A 77 -16.54 13.56 1.23
C TYR A 77 -16.38 15.05 1.55
N ASP A 78 -15.15 15.56 1.51
CA ASP A 78 -14.79 16.96 1.72
C ASP A 78 -13.95 17.44 0.52
N LEU A 79 -14.64 17.99 -0.49
CA LEU A 79 -14.02 18.42 -1.75
C LEU A 79 -13.07 19.60 -1.55
N ASP A 80 -13.39 20.55 -0.65
CA ASP A 80 -12.55 21.72 -0.40
C ASP A 80 -11.20 21.32 0.19
N ARG A 81 -11.23 20.39 1.13
CA ARG A 81 -10.02 19.82 1.72
C ARG A 81 -9.23 18.98 0.72
N LEU A 82 -9.90 18.14 -0.06
CA LEU A 82 -9.27 17.30 -1.08
C LEU A 82 -8.56 18.14 -2.13
N GLU A 83 -9.21 19.20 -2.63
CA GLU A 83 -8.65 20.15 -3.58
C GLU A 83 -7.39 20.82 -3.00
N ALA A 84 -7.49 21.43 -1.81
CA ALA A 84 -6.38 22.13 -1.18
C ALA A 84 -5.15 21.20 -0.97
N ILE A 85 -5.38 19.95 -0.56
CA ILE A 85 -4.32 18.94 -0.36
C ILE A 85 -3.72 18.51 -1.71
N ALA A 86 -4.55 18.24 -2.72
CA ALA A 86 -4.08 17.79 -4.02
C ALA A 86 -3.28 18.88 -4.76
N ASP A 87 -3.76 20.12 -4.72
CA ASP A 87 -3.07 21.25 -5.34
C ASP A 87 -1.72 21.52 -4.66
N HIS A 88 -1.69 21.52 -3.33
CA HIS A 88 -0.43 21.66 -2.61
C HIS A 88 0.58 20.55 -2.91
N ALA A 89 0.12 19.30 -2.99
CA ALA A 89 0.98 18.18 -3.37
C ALA A 89 1.52 18.34 -4.80
N ARG A 90 0.70 18.81 -5.71
CA ARG A 90 1.09 19.11 -7.08
C ARG A 90 2.13 20.22 -7.17
N GLU A 91 1.98 21.29 -6.39
CA GLU A 91 2.95 22.39 -6.29
C GLU A 91 4.32 21.90 -5.77
N LYS A 92 4.33 20.86 -4.92
CA LYS A 92 5.57 20.19 -4.47
C LYS A 92 6.17 19.27 -5.53
N GLY A 93 5.52 19.10 -6.69
CA GLY A 93 6.00 18.28 -7.80
C GLY A 93 5.65 16.80 -7.70
N LEU A 94 4.68 16.44 -6.84
CA LEU A 94 4.24 15.06 -6.67
C LEU A 94 3.19 14.67 -7.72
N PHE A 95 3.25 13.42 -8.18
CA PHE A 95 2.15 12.81 -8.93
C PHE A 95 1.08 12.37 -7.94
N VAL A 96 -0.10 12.99 -8.00
CA VAL A 96 -1.17 12.79 -7.04
C VAL A 96 -2.18 11.77 -7.54
N THR A 97 -2.44 10.75 -6.74
CA THR A 97 -3.47 9.74 -7.00
C THR A 97 -4.52 9.78 -5.89
N THR A 98 -5.74 9.38 -6.18
CA THR A 98 -6.79 9.25 -5.16
C THR A 98 -7.62 8.01 -5.36
N VAL A 99 -8.12 7.43 -4.25
CA VAL A 99 -9.01 6.27 -4.27
C VAL A 99 -10.40 6.72 -3.84
N THR A 100 -11.44 6.35 -4.59
CA THR A 100 -12.82 6.74 -4.30
C THR A 100 -13.82 5.65 -4.69
N ASN A 101 -14.95 5.59 -3.99
CA ASN A 101 -16.08 4.74 -4.32
C ASN A 101 -17.07 5.41 -5.31
N ALA A 102 -16.77 6.60 -5.81
CA ALA A 102 -17.56 7.37 -6.77
C ALA A 102 -18.99 7.73 -6.32
N PHE A 103 -19.32 7.76 -5.04
CA PHE A 103 -20.64 8.15 -4.55
C PHE A 103 -21.09 9.53 -5.06
N TRP A 104 -20.15 10.39 -5.37
CA TRP A 104 -20.32 11.78 -5.81
C TRP A 104 -20.75 11.90 -7.28
N ALA A 105 -20.52 10.87 -8.10
CA ALA A 105 -20.71 10.89 -9.56
C ALA A 105 -22.15 10.48 -9.96
N THR A 106 -23.17 11.09 -9.34
CA THR A 106 -24.57 10.74 -9.50
C THR A 106 -25.13 11.07 -10.90
N THR A 107 -24.55 12.02 -11.60
CA THR A 107 -24.82 12.34 -13.02
C THR A 107 -23.50 12.67 -13.71
N LYS A 108 -23.49 12.63 -15.05
CA LYS A 108 -22.32 13.01 -15.86
C LYS A 108 -21.88 14.46 -15.60
N GLU A 109 -22.84 15.37 -15.55
CA GLU A 109 -22.60 16.81 -15.33
C GLU A 109 -21.96 17.06 -13.96
N ARG A 110 -22.48 16.40 -12.92
CA ARG A 110 -21.92 16.49 -11.58
C ARG A 110 -20.51 15.89 -11.51
N ALA A 111 -20.32 14.72 -12.12
CA ALA A 111 -19.01 14.06 -12.17
C ALA A 111 -17.99 14.94 -12.89
N LEU A 112 -18.35 15.50 -14.04
CA LEU A 112 -17.52 16.41 -14.81
C LEU A 112 -17.13 17.65 -14.00
N SER A 113 -18.11 18.32 -13.39
CA SER A 113 -17.88 19.52 -12.57
C SER A 113 -16.92 19.27 -11.40
N ILE A 114 -17.05 18.13 -10.73
CA ILE A 114 -16.16 17.76 -9.62
C ILE A 114 -14.74 17.51 -10.10
N LEU A 115 -14.53 16.73 -11.16
CA LEU A 115 -13.20 16.47 -11.67
C LEU A 115 -12.54 17.68 -12.33
N GLN A 116 -13.29 18.56 -12.97
CA GLN A 116 -12.79 19.85 -13.47
C GLN A 116 -12.23 20.74 -12.36
N ARG A 117 -12.76 20.62 -11.16
CA ARG A 117 -12.27 21.31 -9.98
C ARG A 117 -10.98 20.69 -9.44
N LEU A 118 -10.84 19.37 -9.44
CA LEU A 118 -9.74 18.61 -8.80
C LEU A 118 -8.50 18.45 -9.71
N LYS A 119 -8.03 19.57 -10.31
CA LYS A 119 -6.88 19.58 -11.26
C LYS A 119 -5.55 19.12 -10.64
N GLY A 120 -5.42 19.18 -9.32
CA GLY A 120 -4.27 18.67 -8.59
C GLY A 120 -4.10 17.15 -8.65
N ILE A 121 -5.18 16.40 -8.93
CA ILE A 121 -5.18 14.95 -9.06
C ILE A 121 -4.84 14.54 -10.50
N GLN A 122 -3.99 13.55 -10.70
CA GLN A 122 -3.67 12.99 -12.03
C GLN A 122 -4.31 11.63 -12.27
N LEU A 123 -4.48 10.81 -11.22
CA LEU A 123 -5.08 9.49 -11.34
C LEU A 123 -6.22 9.32 -10.33
N VAL A 124 -7.39 8.96 -10.84
CA VAL A 124 -8.56 8.59 -10.05
C VAL A 124 -8.69 7.07 -10.06
N SER A 125 -8.41 6.42 -8.93
CA SER A 125 -8.61 4.98 -8.73
C SER A 125 -10.01 4.73 -8.18
N LEU A 126 -10.87 4.16 -8.99
CA LEU A 126 -12.24 3.82 -8.60
C LEU A 126 -12.28 2.48 -7.89
N SER A 127 -13.12 2.37 -6.87
CA SER A 127 -13.40 1.10 -6.19
C SER A 127 -14.86 0.72 -6.39
N THR A 128 -15.11 -0.47 -6.91
CA THR A 128 -16.44 -1.06 -6.96
C THR A 128 -16.36 -2.58 -6.80
N ASP A 129 -17.39 -3.20 -6.31
CA ASP A 129 -17.55 -4.64 -6.13
C ASP A 129 -18.98 -4.92 -5.63
N SER A 130 -19.32 -6.17 -5.39
CA SER A 130 -20.64 -6.54 -4.87
C SER A 130 -21.04 -5.79 -3.59
N TYR A 131 -20.09 -5.53 -2.69
CA TYR A 131 -20.35 -4.82 -1.43
C TYR A 131 -20.58 -3.32 -1.62
N HIS A 132 -19.86 -2.70 -2.59
CA HIS A 132 -20.08 -1.29 -2.92
C HIS A 132 -21.42 -1.10 -3.62
N LEU A 133 -21.81 -2.02 -4.50
CA LEU A 133 -23.06 -1.95 -5.28
C LEU A 133 -24.33 -2.01 -4.42
N GLU A 134 -24.25 -2.52 -3.20
CA GLU A 134 -25.35 -2.43 -2.24
C GLU A 134 -25.70 -0.99 -1.81
N GLN A 135 -24.75 -0.05 -1.95
CA GLN A 135 -24.89 1.32 -1.44
C GLN A 135 -24.62 2.38 -2.51
N ILE A 136 -23.91 2.05 -3.58
CA ILE A 136 -23.47 2.98 -4.63
C ILE A 136 -23.83 2.38 -5.99
N PRO A 137 -24.70 3.03 -6.75
CA PRO A 137 -25.13 2.55 -8.07
C PRO A 137 -23.96 2.41 -9.04
N LEU A 138 -23.94 1.37 -9.86
CA LEU A 138 -22.93 1.16 -10.91
C LEU A 138 -22.84 2.33 -11.89
N GLU A 139 -23.94 3.03 -12.10
CA GLU A 139 -23.97 4.21 -12.95
C GLU A 139 -23.05 5.33 -12.47
N ASN A 140 -22.85 5.46 -11.14
CA ASN A 140 -21.88 6.42 -10.61
C ASN A 140 -20.45 6.09 -11.07
N ILE A 141 -20.10 4.80 -11.12
CA ILE A 141 -18.78 4.34 -11.63
C ILE A 141 -18.64 4.70 -13.10
N ARG A 142 -19.67 4.46 -13.93
CA ARG A 142 -19.67 4.82 -15.36
C ARG A 142 -19.55 6.33 -15.56
N ASN A 143 -20.27 7.12 -14.78
CA ASN A 143 -20.20 8.58 -14.82
C ASN A 143 -18.80 9.09 -14.41
N ALA A 144 -18.19 8.50 -13.40
CA ALA A 144 -16.83 8.86 -12.96
C ALA A 144 -15.78 8.50 -14.02
N ILE A 145 -15.86 7.32 -14.64
CA ILE A 145 -14.97 6.91 -15.75
C ILE A 145 -15.11 7.86 -16.93
N TRP A 146 -16.35 8.17 -17.33
CA TRP A 146 -16.61 9.10 -18.41
C TRP A 146 -16.04 10.49 -18.10
N ALA A 147 -16.30 11.04 -16.91
CA ALA A 147 -15.81 12.34 -16.51
C ALA A 147 -14.28 12.40 -16.42
N ALA A 148 -13.62 11.33 -15.93
CA ALA A 148 -12.16 11.24 -15.92
C ALA A 148 -11.58 11.34 -17.34
N LYS A 149 -12.19 10.66 -18.32
CA LYS A 149 -11.79 10.75 -19.72
C LYS A 149 -11.97 12.15 -20.30
N GLU A 150 -13.11 12.80 -20.05
CA GLU A 150 -13.41 14.15 -20.54
C GLU A 150 -12.47 15.21 -19.92
N THR A 151 -12.00 15.01 -18.70
CA THR A 151 -11.13 15.97 -17.99
C THR A 151 -9.64 15.63 -18.13
N GLY A 152 -9.28 14.54 -18.79
CA GLY A 152 -7.90 14.10 -18.99
C GLY A 152 -7.24 13.47 -17.74
N HIS A 153 -8.02 13.09 -16.72
CA HIS A 153 -7.51 12.32 -15.61
C HIS A 153 -7.25 10.88 -16.05
N LEU A 154 -6.13 10.32 -15.60
CA LEU A 154 -5.96 8.87 -15.65
C LEU A 154 -7.00 8.21 -14.73
N CYS A 155 -7.50 7.06 -15.15
CA CYS A 155 -8.48 6.32 -14.37
C CYS A 155 -8.12 4.85 -14.34
N ASP A 156 -8.20 4.21 -13.17
CA ASP A 156 -8.16 2.76 -13.01
C ASP A 156 -9.31 2.31 -12.10
N LEU A 157 -9.56 1.02 -12.09
CA LEU A 157 -10.65 0.40 -11.36
C LEU A 157 -10.14 -0.79 -10.56
N THR A 158 -10.50 -0.84 -9.27
CA THR A 158 -10.26 -2.00 -8.41
C THR A 158 -11.59 -2.66 -8.04
N ILE A 159 -11.67 -3.96 -8.27
CA ILE A 159 -12.80 -4.81 -7.87
C ILE A 159 -12.28 -5.76 -6.79
N CYS A 160 -12.87 -5.67 -5.59
CA CYS A 160 -12.59 -6.59 -4.49
C CYS A 160 -13.54 -7.79 -4.56
N THR A 161 -13.01 -8.99 -4.32
CA THR A 161 -13.79 -10.23 -4.29
C THR A 161 -13.23 -11.17 -3.22
N GLU A 162 -14.00 -12.14 -2.78
CA GLU A 162 -13.52 -13.22 -1.92
C GLU A 162 -12.83 -14.32 -2.71
N ASN A 163 -13.18 -14.46 -4.00
CA ASN A 163 -12.63 -15.45 -4.90
C ASN A 163 -12.57 -14.85 -6.33
N LYS A 164 -11.42 -14.95 -7.00
CA LYS A 164 -11.26 -14.46 -8.38
C LYS A 164 -12.12 -15.17 -9.42
N SER A 165 -12.59 -16.37 -9.10
CA SER A 165 -13.51 -17.14 -9.95
C SER A 165 -14.99 -16.86 -9.66
N ASP A 166 -15.30 -15.90 -8.77
CA ASP A 166 -16.66 -15.54 -8.43
C ASP A 166 -17.40 -14.98 -9.65
N PRO A 167 -18.55 -15.59 -10.04
CA PRO A 167 -19.29 -15.19 -11.24
C PRO A 167 -19.76 -13.73 -11.21
N SER A 168 -20.12 -13.20 -10.05
CA SER A 168 -20.60 -11.82 -9.92
C SER A 168 -19.50 -10.82 -10.18
N SER A 169 -18.29 -11.10 -9.70
CA SER A 169 -17.10 -10.28 -9.97
C SER A 169 -16.68 -10.33 -11.43
N LEU A 170 -16.74 -11.51 -12.08
CA LEU A 170 -16.46 -11.67 -13.51
C LEU A 170 -17.48 -10.93 -14.37
N GLN A 171 -18.77 -11.03 -14.05
CA GLN A 171 -19.83 -10.29 -14.74
C GLN A 171 -19.66 -8.78 -14.60
N LEU A 172 -19.21 -8.29 -13.42
CA LEU A 172 -18.94 -6.89 -13.20
C LEU A 172 -17.77 -6.39 -14.08
N VAL A 173 -16.70 -7.18 -14.20
CA VAL A 173 -15.59 -6.90 -15.13
C VAL A 173 -16.10 -6.79 -16.57
N GLU A 174 -16.85 -7.78 -17.06
CA GLU A 174 -17.44 -7.75 -18.41
C GLU A 174 -18.31 -6.51 -18.64
N THR A 175 -19.13 -6.16 -17.64
CA THR A 175 -20.04 -5.01 -17.72
C THR A 175 -19.29 -3.68 -17.82
N LEU A 176 -18.09 -3.60 -17.28
CA LEU A 176 -17.27 -2.36 -17.24
C LEU A 176 -16.20 -2.29 -18.33
N CYS A 177 -15.82 -3.41 -18.96
CA CYS A 177 -14.85 -3.45 -20.07
C CYS A 177 -15.24 -2.56 -21.27
N GLY A 178 -16.53 -2.22 -21.45
CA GLY A 178 -16.96 -1.25 -22.46
C GLY A 178 -16.77 0.23 -22.07
N SER A 179 -16.48 0.50 -20.79
CA SER A 179 -16.33 1.86 -20.26
C SER A 179 -14.87 2.23 -19.97
N ILE A 180 -14.03 1.25 -19.66
CA ILE A 180 -12.60 1.40 -19.34
C ILE A 180 -11.81 0.25 -19.96
N GLU A 181 -10.55 0.50 -20.30
CA GLU A 181 -9.66 -0.52 -20.86
C GLU A 181 -9.46 -1.70 -19.87
N PRO A 182 -9.52 -2.96 -20.32
CA PRO A 182 -9.40 -4.13 -19.43
C PRO A 182 -8.14 -4.15 -18.57
N GLU A 183 -7.02 -3.63 -19.09
CA GLU A 183 -5.71 -3.57 -18.43
C GLU A 183 -5.72 -2.62 -17.23
N ARG A 184 -6.71 -1.72 -17.16
CA ARG A 184 -6.92 -0.79 -16.05
C ARG A 184 -7.88 -1.34 -14.99
N ILE A 185 -8.45 -2.52 -15.19
CA ILE A 185 -9.30 -3.21 -14.22
C ILE A 185 -8.46 -4.19 -13.42
N LYS A 186 -8.38 -4.00 -12.12
CA LYS A 186 -7.68 -4.88 -11.20
C LYS A 186 -8.67 -5.63 -10.32
N VAL A 187 -8.67 -6.95 -10.40
CA VAL A 187 -9.41 -7.81 -9.46
C VAL A 187 -8.47 -8.23 -8.33
N THR A 188 -8.86 -8.00 -7.08
CA THR A 188 -8.07 -8.33 -5.90
C THR A 188 -8.88 -9.11 -4.88
N VAL A 189 -8.24 -10.08 -4.23
CA VAL A 189 -8.90 -10.83 -3.15
C VAL A 189 -8.90 -10.01 -1.88
N THR A 190 -10.07 -9.92 -1.25
CA THR A 190 -10.31 -9.16 -0.03
C THR A 190 -9.41 -9.63 1.10
N ALA A 191 -8.65 -8.70 1.69
CA ALA A 191 -7.83 -8.99 2.86
C ALA A 191 -8.72 -9.08 4.13
N PRO A 192 -8.60 -10.15 4.94
CA PRO A 192 -9.44 -10.36 6.12
C PRO A 192 -8.97 -9.51 7.31
N VAL A 193 -8.91 -8.21 7.13
CA VAL A 193 -8.52 -7.24 8.16
C VAL A 193 -9.61 -6.20 8.35
N GLY A 194 -9.64 -5.54 9.49
CA GLY A 194 -10.71 -4.59 9.79
C GLY A 194 -12.08 -5.28 9.85
N ARG A 195 -13.11 -4.71 9.22
CA ARG A 195 -14.43 -5.35 9.14
C ARG A 195 -14.43 -6.64 8.33
N ALA A 196 -13.55 -6.76 7.33
CA ALA A 196 -13.44 -7.95 6.52
C ALA A 196 -13.09 -9.24 7.30
N GLN A 197 -12.64 -9.14 8.54
CA GLN A 197 -12.44 -10.30 9.42
C GLN A 197 -13.73 -11.11 9.62
N SER A 198 -14.90 -10.46 9.65
CA SER A 198 -16.17 -11.15 9.78
C SER A 198 -16.57 -11.97 8.55
N LEU A 199 -15.97 -11.72 7.40
CA LEU A 199 -16.26 -12.45 6.17
C LEU A 199 -15.60 -13.84 6.13
N THR A 200 -14.53 -14.05 6.90
CA THR A 200 -13.77 -15.33 6.88
C THR A 200 -14.59 -16.54 7.29
N GLY A 201 -15.64 -16.36 8.07
CA GLY A 201 -16.58 -17.42 8.49
C GLY A 201 -17.68 -17.76 7.47
N LEU A 202 -17.82 -16.99 6.38
CA LEU A 202 -18.93 -17.12 5.44
C LEU A 202 -18.66 -18.09 4.27
N GLY A 203 -17.45 -18.68 4.20
CA GLY A 203 -17.17 -19.83 3.35
C GLY A 203 -16.82 -19.56 1.87
N ASN A 204 -16.76 -18.29 1.44
CA ASN A 204 -16.52 -17.96 0.02
C ASN A 204 -15.04 -17.86 -0.36
N PHE A 205 -14.14 -17.83 0.63
CA PHE A 205 -12.69 -17.77 0.36
C PHE A 205 -12.14 -19.13 -0.07
N GLU A 206 -11.38 -19.14 -1.14
CA GLU A 206 -10.63 -20.32 -1.56
C GLU A 206 -9.35 -20.43 -0.72
N MET A 207 -9.14 -21.59 -0.08
CA MET A 207 -8.03 -21.80 0.83
C MET A 207 -6.89 -22.58 0.17
N THR A 208 -5.65 -22.30 0.60
CA THR A 208 -4.43 -22.99 0.16
C THR A 208 -3.50 -23.29 1.34
N GLY A 209 -2.68 -24.33 1.22
CA GLY A 209 -1.70 -24.70 2.25
C GLY A 209 -0.44 -23.82 2.31
N THR A 210 -0.23 -22.96 1.30
CA THR A 210 0.93 -22.08 1.20
C THR A 210 0.51 -20.65 0.88
N PRO A 211 1.18 -19.64 1.43
CA PRO A 211 0.95 -18.25 1.05
C PRO A 211 1.24 -17.99 -0.43
N ALA A 212 0.65 -16.95 -0.99
CA ALA A 212 1.03 -16.45 -2.31
C ALA A 212 2.52 -16.08 -2.34
N GLY A 213 3.24 -16.51 -3.38
CA GLY A 213 4.66 -16.25 -3.58
C GLY A 213 4.94 -14.88 -4.18
N GLY A 214 6.23 -14.50 -4.14
CA GLY A 214 6.73 -13.25 -4.71
C GLY A 214 6.82 -12.09 -3.71
N GLY A 215 7.59 -11.08 -4.06
CA GLY A 215 7.73 -9.85 -3.28
C GLY A 215 6.44 -9.04 -3.22
N CYS A 216 6.29 -8.23 -2.19
CA CYS A 216 5.10 -7.41 -2.00
C CYS A 216 5.33 -5.97 -2.49
N ASN A 217 4.64 -5.56 -3.54
CA ASN A 217 4.74 -4.20 -4.09
C ASN A 217 4.16 -3.11 -3.16
N LEU A 218 3.28 -3.49 -2.21
CA LEU A 218 2.75 -2.55 -1.21
C LEU A 218 3.74 -2.27 -0.07
N ALA A 219 4.70 -3.16 0.15
CA ALA A 219 5.79 -2.92 1.08
C ALA A 219 6.79 -1.93 0.43
N GLY A 220 6.91 -0.76 0.98
CA GLY A 220 7.65 0.34 0.33
C GLY A 220 6.74 1.49 -0.11
N THR A 221 5.43 1.39 0.16
CA THR A 221 4.50 2.51 0.11
C THR A 221 3.98 2.77 1.52
N PRO A 222 4.67 3.58 2.33
CA PRO A 222 4.21 3.93 3.67
C PRO A 222 2.84 4.59 3.61
N LEU A 223 2.04 4.37 4.65
CA LEU A 223 0.75 5.04 4.83
C LEU A 223 0.77 5.90 6.08
N VAL A 224 0.46 7.17 5.91
CA VAL A 224 0.29 8.14 7.00
C VAL A 224 -1.19 8.18 7.40
N PHE A 225 -1.46 8.00 8.68
CA PHE A 225 -2.80 8.06 9.25
C PHE A 225 -3.16 9.45 9.78
N PRO A 226 -4.46 9.74 10.01
CA PRO A 226 -4.92 11.02 10.54
C PRO A 226 -4.33 11.42 11.89
N ASP A 227 -3.75 10.49 12.64
CA ASP A 227 -3.09 10.72 13.94
C ASP A 227 -1.56 10.87 13.83
N GLY A 228 -1.02 10.91 12.63
CA GLY A 228 0.41 11.01 12.40
C GLY A 228 1.14 9.67 12.37
N LYS A 229 0.51 8.56 12.74
CA LYS A 229 1.11 7.23 12.66
C LYS A 229 1.48 6.89 11.23
N VAL A 230 2.69 6.38 11.01
CA VAL A 230 3.20 5.92 9.72
C VAL A 230 3.45 4.42 9.78
N ILE A 231 2.89 3.68 8.82
CA ILE A 231 3.10 2.23 8.69
C ILE A 231 3.76 1.87 7.35
N GLY A 232 4.41 0.71 7.28
CA GLY A 232 5.22 0.29 6.14
C GLY A 232 4.46 -0.22 4.92
N CYS A 233 3.13 -0.34 4.97
CA CYS A 233 2.34 -0.73 3.80
C CYS A 233 0.87 -0.32 3.94
N THR A 234 0.15 -0.29 2.84
CA THR A 234 -1.29 0.05 2.76
C THR A 234 -2.23 -1.15 2.92
N GLY A 235 -1.70 -2.33 3.26
CA GLY A 235 -2.47 -3.60 3.33
C GLY A 235 -2.81 -4.03 4.76
N ALA A 236 -2.32 -5.21 5.16
CA ALA A 236 -2.72 -5.92 6.38
C ALA A 236 -2.37 -5.22 7.71
N PHE A 237 -1.57 -4.15 7.70
CA PHE A 237 -0.97 -3.59 8.92
C PHE A 237 -1.72 -2.40 9.53
N VAL A 238 -2.90 -2.09 9.07
CA VAL A 238 -3.69 -0.92 9.53
C VAL A 238 -4.05 -0.93 11.02
N ALA A 239 -4.13 -2.11 11.64
CA ALA A 239 -4.57 -2.30 13.02
C ALA A 239 -3.45 -2.76 13.99
N LEU A 240 -2.18 -2.61 13.63
CA LEU A 240 -1.06 -3.07 14.46
C LEU A 240 -0.79 -2.14 15.66
N PRO A 241 -0.29 -2.70 16.79
CA PRO A 241 0.11 -1.89 17.93
C PRO A 241 1.33 -1.01 17.59
N PRO A 242 1.51 0.14 18.28
CA PRO A 242 2.62 1.08 17.97
C PRO A 242 4.02 0.47 18.05
N THR A 243 4.22 -0.56 18.86
CA THR A 243 5.50 -1.25 19.04
C THR A 243 5.82 -2.28 17.95
N HIS A 244 4.92 -2.46 16.99
CA HIS A 244 5.12 -3.44 15.93
C HIS A 244 6.18 -2.98 14.93
N PRO A 245 7.10 -3.86 14.44
CA PRO A 245 8.20 -3.49 13.55
C PRO A 245 7.76 -2.88 12.20
N MET A 246 6.51 -3.06 11.80
CA MET A 246 5.94 -2.43 10.60
C MET A 246 5.28 -1.06 10.88
N VAL A 247 5.25 -0.60 12.13
CA VAL A 247 4.95 0.79 12.48
C VAL A 247 6.26 1.56 12.41
N LEU A 248 6.37 2.46 11.46
CA LEU A 248 7.62 3.14 11.12
C LEU A 248 7.89 4.35 12.03
N GLY A 249 6.85 5.02 12.50
CA GLY A 249 6.95 6.18 13.38
C GLY A 249 5.65 6.96 13.51
N ASP A 250 5.77 8.18 14.05
CA ASP A 250 4.68 9.13 14.27
C ASP A 250 5.13 10.55 13.90
N LEU A 251 4.52 11.15 12.89
CA LEU A 251 4.85 12.48 12.37
C LEU A 251 4.57 13.63 13.36
N ARG A 252 3.84 13.36 14.44
CA ARG A 252 3.66 14.33 15.53
C ARG A 252 4.82 14.34 16.52
N GLN A 253 5.69 13.34 16.47
CA GLN A 253 6.82 13.16 17.39
C GLN A 253 8.17 13.37 16.70
N GLU A 254 8.27 13.08 15.41
CA GLU A 254 9.49 13.12 14.64
C GLU A 254 9.24 13.51 13.17
N SER A 255 10.27 13.98 12.47
CA SER A 255 10.14 14.37 11.06
C SER A 255 9.95 13.15 10.14
N LEU A 256 9.30 13.37 8.99
CA LEU A 256 9.17 12.37 7.95
C LEU A 256 10.53 11.81 7.50
N GLU A 257 11.53 12.69 7.35
CA GLU A 257 12.89 12.28 6.97
C GLU A 257 13.47 11.29 7.97
N THR A 258 13.33 11.55 9.26
CA THR A 258 13.80 10.64 10.32
C THR A 258 13.11 9.28 10.22
N ILE A 259 11.79 9.28 10.02
CA ILE A 259 10.99 8.03 9.88
C ILE A 259 11.44 7.25 8.65
N LEU A 260 11.53 7.89 7.49
CA LEU A 260 11.84 7.22 6.23
C LEU A 260 13.28 6.73 6.18
N ASP A 261 14.23 7.53 6.67
CA ASP A 261 15.64 7.14 6.75
C ASP A 261 15.86 5.92 7.65
N ARG A 262 15.16 5.87 8.78
CA ARG A 262 15.18 4.68 9.65
C ARG A 262 14.54 3.46 8.96
N SER A 263 13.50 3.68 8.19
CA SER A 263 12.76 2.62 7.50
C SER A 263 13.58 1.92 6.42
N GLU A 264 14.59 2.58 5.85
CA GLU A 264 15.50 1.95 4.89
C GLU A 264 16.30 0.81 5.50
N GLY A 265 16.62 0.92 6.78
CA GLY A 265 17.29 -0.12 7.55
C GLY A 265 16.35 -1.19 8.14
N ASN A 266 15.02 -1.07 7.94
CA ASN A 266 14.07 -2.00 8.52
C ASN A 266 14.10 -3.36 7.77
N PRO A 267 14.63 -4.45 8.38
CA PRO A 267 14.81 -5.72 7.70
C PRO A 267 13.48 -6.40 7.33
N TYR A 268 12.42 -6.17 8.10
CA TYR A 268 11.09 -6.70 7.81
C TYR A 268 10.53 -6.10 6.53
N LEU A 269 10.66 -4.79 6.38
CA LEU A 269 10.18 -4.08 5.19
C LEU A 269 10.95 -4.53 3.96
N GLN A 270 12.27 -4.69 4.07
CA GLN A 270 13.12 -5.14 2.97
C GLN A 270 12.86 -6.62 2.60
N ALA A 271 12.73 -7.50 3.58
CA ALA A 271 12.37 -8.90 3.34
C ALA A 271 10.96 -9.03 2.72
N MET A 272 10.01 -8.18 3.13
CA MET A 272 8.67 -8.15 2.54
C MET A 272 8.70 -7.73 1.07
N ARG A 273 9.52 -6.74 0.71
CA ARG A 273 9.72 -6.33 -0.69
C ARG A 273 10.33 -7.44 -1.54
N LEU A 274 11.28 -8.20 -0.99
CA LEU A 274 11.98 -9.26 -1.69
C LEU A 274 11.14 -10.53 -1.84
N TRP A 275 10.61 -11.03 -0.75
CA TRP A 275 10.09 -12.40 -0.66
C TRP A 275 8.62 -12.48 -0.28
N GLY A 276 8.04 -11.37 0.17
CA GLY A 276 6.65 -11.31 0.62
C GLY A 276 6.34 -12.28 1.77
N PRO A 277 5.07 -12.53 2.04
CA PRO A 277 4.66 -13.41 3.16
C PRO A 277 5.06 -14.87 2.96
N TYR A 278 5.19 -15.33 1.72
CA TYR A 278 5.69 -16.68 1.44
C TYR A 278 7.11 -16.85 1.97
N GLY A 279 8.02 -15.90 1.67
CA GLY A 279 9.39 -15.93 2.17
C GLY A 279 9.47 -15.96 3.69
N PHE A 280 8.65 -15.17 4.39
CA PHE A 280 8.57 -15.25 5.85
C PHE A 280 8.11 -16.62 6.36
N SER A 281 7.20 -17.29 5.66
CA SER A 281 6.79 -18.66 6.03
C SER A 281 7.91 -19.68 5.86
N VAL A 282 8.73 -19.55 4.82
CA VAL A 282 9.91 -20.38 4.58
C VAL A 282 10.95 -20.15 5.67
N ILE A 283 11.34 -18.90 5.89
CA ILE A 283 12.31 -18.50 6.92
C ILE A 283 11.89 -19.02 8.30
N LEU A 284 10.64 -18.86 8.66
CA LEU A 284 10.12 -19.37 9.94
C LEU A 284 10.20 -20.90 10.05
N LYS A 285 9.91 -21.64 8.97
CA LYS A 285 10.05 -23.10 8.94
C LYS A 285 11.50 -23.54 9.15
N GLU A 286 12.43 -22.94 8.42
CA GLU A 286 13.86 -23.25 8.49
C GLU A 286 14.47 -23.00 9.89
N HIS A 287 13.90 -22.01 10.62
CA HIS A 287 14.35 -21.68 11.98
C HIS A 287 13.53 -22.35 13.10
N GLY A 288 12.76 -23.39 12.78
CA GLY A 288 12.07 -24.22 13.79
C GLY A 288 10.70 -23.68 14.24
N TYR A 289 10.16 -22.63 13.60
CA TYR A 289 8.85 -22.06 13.92
C TYR A 289 7.71 -22.63 13.05
N GLY A 290 7.98 -23.63 12.22
CA GLY A 290 6.99 -24.19 11.27
C GLY A 290 5.70 -24.68 11.92
N GLY A 291 5.77 -25.27 13.12
CA GLY A 291 4.61 -25.73 13.87
C GLY A 291 3.69 -24.63 14.42
N LEU A 292 4.12 -23.36 14.36
CA LEU A 292 3.30 -22.20 14.75
C LEU A 292 2.60 -21.52 13.56
N LEU A 293 2.97 -21.88 12.33
CA LEU A 293 2.36 -21.32 11.14
C LEU A 293 0.90 -21.78 11.00
N PRO A 294 0.00 -20.94 10.45
CA PRO A 294 -1.43 -21.21 10.37
C PRO A 294 -1.81 -22.47 9.56
N GLY A 295 -0.95 -22.90 8.65
CA GLY A 295 -1.17 -24.07 7.78
C GLY A 295 -2.20 -23.86 6.65
N GLN A 296 -3.05 -22.84 6.75
CA GLN A 296 -4.01 -22.47 5.72
C GLN A 296 -4.05 -20.95 5.51
N TYR A 297 -4.13 -20.55 4.23
CA TYR A 297 -4.13 -19.17 3.78
C TYR A 297 -5.18 -18.96 2.70
N ILE A 298 -5.69 -17.75 2.56
CA ILE A 298 -6.58 -17.39 1.47
C ILE A 298 -5.76 -17.35 0.17
N ARG A 299 -6.23 -18.08 -0.85
CA ARG A 299 -5.61 -18.10 -2.17
C ARG A 299 -5.58 -16.68 -2.77
N ASP A 300 -4.50 -16.32 -3.43
CA ASP A 300 -4.29 -15.01 -4.06
C ASP A 300 -4.39 -13.79 -3.13
N CYS A 301 -4.38 -14.01 -1.81
CA CYS A 301 -4.38 -12.93 -0.82
C CYS A 301 -3.10 -12.94 0.03
N PRO A 302 -2.01 -12.28 -0.42
CA PRO A 302 -0.79 -12.19 0.39
C PRO A 302 -1.01 -11.49 1.72
N CYS A 303 -1.99 -10.58 1.80
CA CYS A 303 -2.32 -9.86 3.03
C CYS A 303 -2.88 -10.76 4.14
N ASP A 304 -3.58 -11.86 3.80
CA ASP A 304 -4.03 -12.86 4.78
C ASP A 304 -2.86 -13.51 5.51
N ALA A 305 -1.85 -13.96 4.76
CA ALA A 305 -0.66 -14.55 5.32
C ALA A 305 0.15 -13.54 6.17
N CYS A 306 0.32 -12.31 5.67
CA CYS A 306 0.94 -11.23 6.44
C CYS A 306 0.19 -11.00 7.76
N PHE A 307 -1.12 -10.87 7.73
CA PHE A 307 -1.93 -10.65 8.92
C PHE A 307 -1.73 -11.79 9.94
N LYS A 308 -1.86 -13.04 9.51
CA LYS A 308 -1.72 -14.21 10.37
C LYS A 308 -0.32 -14.35 10.98
N ILE A 309 0.74 -14.10 10.20
CA ILE A 309 2.13 -14.20 10.67
C ILE A 309 2.46 -13.05 11.64
N PHE A 310 2.13 -11.81 11.28
CA PHE A 310 2.55 -10.65 12.04
C PHE A 310 1.64 -10.28 13.22
N THR A 311 0.48 -10.90 13.37
CA THR A 311 -0.35 -10.78 14.57
C THR A 311 -0.07 -11.87 15.63
N ASP A 312 0.59 -12.98 15.27
CA ASP A 312 1.04 -13.97 16.27
C ASP A 312 2.34 -13.48 16.94
N ARG A 313 2.25 -13.15 18.21
CA ARG A 313 3.38 -12.65 19.02
C ARG A 313 4.57 -13.60 19.07
N ARG A 314 4.33 -14.93 18.99
CA ARG A 314 5.39 -15.95 19.02
C ARG A 314 6.17 -15.93 17.71
N LEU A 315 5.48 -15.81 16.57
CA LEU A 315 6.10 -15.69 15.26
C LEU A 315 6.85 -14.37 15.12
N VAL A 316 6.27 -13.24 15.56
CA VAL A 316 6.96 -11.94 15.56
C VAL A 316 8.23 -11.98 16.41
N LYS A 317 8.19 -12.59 17.62
CA LYS A 317 9.39 -12.76 18.46
C LYS A 317 10.45 -13.64 17.80
N GLY A 318 10.03 -14.68 17.09
CA GLY A 318 10.94 -15.52 16.30
C GLY A 318 11.59 -14.73 15.17
N LEU A 319 10.80 -13.98 14.41
CA LEU A 319 11.28 -13.10 13.35
C LEU A 319 12.24 -12.02 13.86
N ASP A 320 11.99 -11.42 15.04
CA ASP A 320 12.89 -10.43 15.64
C ASP A 320 14.31 -10.97 15.84
N LYS A 321 14.43 -12.24 16.27
CA LYS A 321 15.71 -12.90 16.41
C LYS A 321 16.37 -13.13 15.04
N ILE A 322 15.62 -13.66 14.08
CA ILE A 322 16.12 -14.02 12.75
C ILE A 322 16.54 -12.77 11.97
N MET A 323 15.72 -11.72 11.99
CA MET A 323 15.97 -10.49 11.22
C MET A 323 17.15 -9.65 11.73
N ARG A 324 17.66 -9.95 12.95
CA ARG A 324 18.88 -9.34 13.51
C ARG A 324 20.13 -10.17 13.26
N ASP A 325 19.98 -11.37 12.74
CA ASP A 325 21.10 -12.24 12.40
C ASP A 325 21.92 -11.63 11.25
N GLU A 326 23.26 -11.70 11.36
CA GLU A 326 24.17 -11.07 10.39
C GLU A 326 24.04 -11.70 9.00
N GLU A 327 23.87 -13.01 8.92
CA GLU A 327 23.70 -13.72 7.65
C GLU A 327 22.37 -13.34 6.98
N MET A 328 21.29 -13.17 7.77
CA MET A 328 20.01 -12.70 7.25
C MET A 328 20.12 -11.26 6.71
N VAL A 329 20.83 -10.38 7.42
CA VAL A 329 21.07 -9.00 6.95
C VAL A 329 21.86 -8.98 5.64
N LYS A 330 22.89 -9.85 5.50
CA LYS A 330 23.64 -10.01 4.24
C LYS A 330 22.76 -10.58 3.13
N LEU A 331 21.95 -11.58 3.42
CA LEU A 331 21.02 -12.17 2.45
C LEU A 331 20.00 -11.15 1.93
N ILE A 332 19.46 -10.32 2.81
CA ILE A 332 18.57 -9.21 2.42
C ILE A 332 19.32 -8.20 1.54
N ALA A 333 20.54 -7.81 1.90
CA ALA A 333 21.34 -6.88 1.11
C ALA A 333 21.66 -7.45 -0.29
N TYR A 334 22.01 -8.72 -0.38
CA TYR A 334 22.23 -9.42 -1.64
C TYR A 334 20.98 -9.45 -2.51
N GLY A 335 19.84 -9.84 -1.91
CA GLY A 335 18.56 -9.85 -2.62
C GLY A 335 18.15 -8.48 -3.14
N ARG A 336 18.35 -7.41 -2.36
CA ARG A 336 18.09 -6.02 -2.78
C ARG A 336 18.96 -5.63 -3.98
N ALA A 337 20.25 -5.95 -3.94
CA ALA A 337 21.17 -5.64 -5.04
C ALA A 337 20.76 -6.37 -6.33
N LEU A 338 20.40 -7.66 -6.24
CA LEU A 338 20.17 -8.51 -7.39
C LEU A 338 18.73 -8.44 -7.94
N TYR A 339 17.73 -8.44 -7.05
CA TYR A 339 16.33 -8.57 -7.46
C TYR A 339 15.55 -7.24 -7.45
N LEU A 340 16.01 -6.26 -6.68
CA LEU A 340 15.36 -4.94 -6.61
C LEU A 340 16.15 -3.84 -7.31
N ASP A 341 17.24 -4.20 -8.02
CA ASP A 341 18.08 -3.27 -8.75
C ASP A 341 18.63 -2.11 -7.87
N GLU A 342 19.08 -2.47 -6.66
CA GLU A 342 19.67 -1.54 -5.69
C GLU A 342 21.18 -1.79 -5.54
N PRO A 343 22.04 -1.44 -6.54
CA PRO A 343 23.45 -1.82 -6.60
C PRO A 343 24.28 -1.27 -5.43
N VAL A 344 23.84 -0.19 -4.81
CA VAL A 344 24.47 0.35 -3.59
C VAL A 344 24.54 -0.68 -2.44
N MET A 345 23.67 -1.69 -2.45
CA MET A 345 23.71 -2.77 -1.48
C MET A 345 24.95 -3.67 -1.64
N ALA A 346 25.58 -3.71 -2.82
CA ALA A 346 26.84 -4.41 -3.05
C ALA A 346 27.96 -3.90 -2.12
N GLN A 347 27.99 -2.60 -1.84
CA GLN A 347 28.95 -2.00 -0.93
C GLN A 347 28.82 -2.56 0.50
N ARG A 348 27.59 -2.88 0.93
CA ARG A 348 27.33 -3.52 2.24
C ARG A 348 27.86 -4.96 2.30
N LEU A 349 28.01 -5.59 1.14
CA LEU A 349 28.53 -6.94 1.00
C LEU A 349 30.08 -6.94 0.80
N GLY A 350 30.71 -5.77 0.78
CA GLY A 350 32.12 -5.63 0.44
C GLY A 350 32.47 -5.96 -1.00
N LEU A 351 31.46 -5.95 -1.89
CA LEU A 351 31.63 -6.22 -3.33
C LEU A 351 31.81 -4.91 -4.11
N PRO A 352 32.64 -4.88 -5.17
CA PRO A 352 32.70 -3.72 -6.05
C PRO A 352 31.34 -3.51 -6.73
N GLY A 353 30.87 -2.27 -6.77
CA GLY A 353 29.52 -1.93 -7.26
C GLY A 353 29.18 -2.37 -8.67
N GLU A 354 30.19 -2.58 -9.52
CA GLU A 354 30.07 -3.05 -10.90
C GLU A 354 29.82 -4.57 -11.03
N SER A 355 30.05 -5.35 -9.97
CA SER A 355 30.03 -6.82 -10.04
C SER A 355 28.63 -7.44 -10.03
N LEU A 356 27.56 -6.64 -9.83
CA LEU A 356 26.17 -7.12 -9.73
C LEU A 356 25.25 -6.58 -10.85
N THR A 357 25.80 -5.97 -11.91
CA THR A 357 24.99 -5.62 -13.09
C THR A 357 24.49 -6.91 -13.74
N ARG A 358 23.17 -7.05 -13.90
CA ARG A 358 22.61 -8.13 -14.72
C ARG A 358 23.26 -8.10 -16.09
N PRO A 359 23.73 -9.23 -16.64
CA PRO A 359 24.03 -9.27 -18.06
C PRO A 359 22.76 -8.83 -18.80
N ALA A 360 22.91 -7.93 -19.78
CA ALA A 360 21.80 -7.52 -20.63
C ALA A 360 21.06 -8.79 -21.07
N PRO A 361 19.72 -8.81 -21.13
CA PRO A 361 18.98 -9.97 -21.59
C PRO A 361 19.49 -10.29 -23.00
N GLY A 362 20.39 -11.28 -23.08
CA GLY A 362 20.91 -11.81 -24.33
C GLY A 362 19.71 -12.30 -25.11
N GLY A 363 19.55 -11.79 -26.34
CA GLY A 363 18.52 -12.30 -27.22
C GLY A 363 18.66 -13.82 -27.31
N ILE A 364 17.54 -14.48 -27.09
CA ILE A 364 17.38 -15.91 -27.32
C ILE A 364 17.59 -16.12 -28.81
N PRO A 365 18.48 -17.06 -29.25
CA PRO A 365 18.66 -17.38 -30.63
C PRO A 365 17.41 -17.98 -31.29
#